data_0724e406daa78c6a1e5f478e3f500c88
#
_entry.id   0724e406daa78c6a1e5f478e3f500c88
#
_cell.length_a   1.000
_cell.length_b   1.000
_cell.length_c   1.000
_cell.angle_alpha   90.00
_cell.angle_beta   90.00
_cell.angle_gamma   90.00
#
_symmetry.space_group_name_H-M   'P 1'
#
loop_
_entity.id
_entity.type
_entity.pdbx_description
1 polymer ?
#
loop_
_entity_poly.entity_id
_entity_poly.type
_entity_poly.pdbx_seq_one_letter_code
_entity_poly.pdbx_strand_id
1 'polypeptide(L)'
;MSHHLDSPVARQDVRLDITDLYVFRGETGTTFIINVCHSIAGDIPVPGYHPEGMCEFKIDLDGDAVEDLTYRFNFDTRDGEGRQQFVLSRLSGAAAADQTAAGLIIARGATGETVATPDGIRIWAGKAGDPFWIEPDVLHAVGHAFQDGTAIDLSAWDPKKARNLFAGHTVHSIVVEVPDDELLADAPDLAENNRIGVWAVATLATDAGGWRPINRIGLPMIHPLFTQFNEDLGDRLNAGHPADDFARYGAAVGKAIAGVVAASGTAEDPESYGIEIAHRFFPNILPYEVGTPAIFGFAGWNGRALTDNAPDVMFSLAANAPVRLGIGKGSVTAKPTRIFPYVAPAE
;
A
#
# COMPACT_ATOMS: atom_id res chain seq x y z
N MET A 1 6.37 7.39 6.40
CA MET A 1 5.03 7.30 5.76
C MET A 1 5.08 6.11 4.83
N SER A 2 4.10 5.18 4.90
CA SER A 2 4.07 4.06 3.97
C SER A 2 3.82 4.58 2.56
N HIS A 3 2.89 5.53 2.41
CA HIS A 3 2.53 6.16 1.15
C HIS A 3 1.57 7.35 1.42
N HIS A 4 2.01 8.43 2.02
CA HIS A 4 1.09 9.52 2.40
C HIS A 4 1.50 10.83 1.75
N LEU A 5 0.56 11.49 1.07
CA LEU A 5 0.74 12.84 0.54
C LEU A 5 2.03 12.99 -0.28
N ASP A 6 2.41 11.95 -0.99
CA ASP A 6 3.72 11.81 -1.63
C ASP A 6 3.80 12.40 -3.03
N SER A 7 2.66 12.79 -3.60
CA SER A 7 2.60 13.47 -4.89
C SER A 7 1.58 14.60 -4.90
N PRO A 8 1.77 15.63 -5.75
CA PRO A 8 0.81 16.72 -5.90
C PRO A 8 -0.58 16.25 -6.29
N VAL A 9 -0.68 15.25 -7.16
CA VAL A 9 -1.97 14.74 -7.64
C VAL A 9 -2.71 14.01 -6.52
N ALA A 10 -2.05 13.15 -5.76
CA ALA A 10 -2.65 12.45 -4.63
C ALA A 10 -3.08 13.43 -3.50
N ARG A 11 -2.32 14.52 -3.29
CA ARG A 11 -2.65 15.55 -2.29
C ARG A 11 -3.86 16.42 -2.65
N GLN A 12 -4.27 16.49 -3.92
CA GLN A 12 -5.43 17.29 -4.34
C GLN A 12 -6.72 16.79 -3.70
N ASP A 13 -6.86 15.46 -3.55
CA ASP A 13 -7.95 14.87 -2.81
C ASP A 13 -7.48 13.62 -2.08
N VAL A 14 -7.29 13.76 -0.79
CA VAL A 14 -6.76 12.69 0.08
C VAL A 14 -7.68 11.46 0.20
N ARG A 15 -8.93 11.55 -0.29
CA ARG A 15 -9.83 10.40 -0.41
C ARG A 15 -9.39 9.41 -1.51
N LEU A 16 -8.46 9.84 -2.37
CA LEU A 16 -7.82 9.05 -3.42
C LEU A 16 -6.37 8.69 -3.08
N ASP A 17 -5.83 9.17 -1.95
CA ASP A 17 -4.48 8.88 -1.45
C ASP A 17 -4.49 7.58 -0.66
N ILE A 18 -4.06 6.49 -1.30
CA ILE A 18 -3.92 5.17 -0.64
C ILE A 18 -2.65 5.20 0.19
N THR A 19 -2.79 5.14 1.50
CA THR A 19 -1.66 5.29 2.42
C THR A 19 -0.99 3.98 2.77
N ASP A 20 -1.73 2.88 2.77
CA ASP A 20 -1.23 1.55 3.11
C ASP A 20 -1.96 0.46 2.35
N LEU A 21 -1.23 -0.61 2.07
CA LEU A 21 -1.73 -1.91 1.61
C LEU A 21 -1.27 -2.99 2.59
N TYR A 22 -2.19 -3.86 3.01
CA TYR A 22 -1.92 -5.03 3.82
C TYR A 22 -2.54 -6.26 3.18
N VAL A 23 -1.80 -7.38 3.22
CA VAL A 23 -2.26 -8.69 2.75
C VAL A 23 -1.78 -9.74 3.73
N PHE A 24 -2.72 -10.49 4.30
CA PHE A 24 -2.39 -11.48 5.32
C PHE A 24 -3.48 -12.55 5.47
N ARG A 25 -3.16 -13.63 6.17
CA ARG A 25 -4.13 -14.66 6.55
C ARG A 25 -5.13 -14.13 7.56
N GLY A 26 -6.41 -14.07 7.18
CA GLY A 26 -7.54 -13.77 8.04
C GLY A 26 -8.11 -15.02 8.73
N GLU A 27 -9.32 -14.90 9.26
CA GLU A 27 -10.02 -16.01 9.95
C GLU A 27 -10.47 -17.08 8.97
N THR A 28 -10.96 -16.71 7.78
CA THR A 28 -11.59 -17.61 6.81
C THR A 28 -10.90 -17.65 5.45
N GLY A 29 -9.94 -16.74 5.19
CA GLY A 29 -9.28 -16.65 3.90
C GLY A 29 -8.16 -15.63 3.90
N THR A 30 -7.83 -15.12 2.73
CA THR A 30 -6.87 -14.06 2.53
C THR A 30 -7.54 -12.70 2.70
N THR A 31 -6.94 -11.85 3.53
CA THR A 31 -7.43 -10.50 3.84
C THR A 31 -6.62 -9.46 3.08
N PHE A 32 -7.31 -8.57 2.40
CA PHE A 32 -6.78 -7.39 1.73
C PHE A 32 -7.30 -6.14 2.43
N ILE A 33 -6.40 -5.20 2.76
CA ILE A 33 -6.78 -3.92 3.37
C ILE A 33 -6.04 -2.79 2.68
N ILE A 34 -6.77 -1.75 2.29
CA ILE A 34 -6.19 -0.44 1.96
C ILE A 34 -6.74 0.63 2.88
N ASN A 35 -5.90 1.62 3.15
CA ASN A 35 -6.27 2.82 3.88
C ASN A 35 -6.22 4.02 2.93
N VAL A 36 -7.21 4.91 3.01
CA VAL A 36 -7.28 6.17 2.29
C VAL A 36 -7.70 7.30 3.24
N CYS A 37 -7.68 8.54 2.79
CA CYS A 37 -8.24 9.69 3.52
C CYS A 37 -7.66 9.83 4.94
N HIS A 38 -6.34 9.87 5.04
CA HIS A 38 -5.64 9.91 6.32
C HIS A 38 -5.73 11.28 7.00
N SER A 39 -6.04 11.31 8.29
CA SER A 39 -6.21 12.53 9.08
C SER A 39 -4.95 13.39 9.26
N ILE A 40 -3.76 12.90 8.86
CA ILE A 40 -2.54 13.71 8.84
C ILE A 40 -2.62 14.86 7.83
N ALA A 41 -3.50 14.77 6.85
CA ALA A 41 -3.76 15.85 5.90
C ALA A 41 -4.35 17.12 6.56
N GLY A 42 -4.72 17.02 7.84
CA GLY A 42 -5.34 18.13 8.59
C GLY A 42 -6.85 18.18 8.41
N ASP A 43 -7.39 19.37 8.18
CA ASP A 43 -8.82 19.56 8.00
C ASP A 43 -9.26 19.03 6.63
N ILE A 44 -10.10 18.01 6.65
CA ILE A 44 -10.68 17.37 5.45
C ILE A 44 -12.18 17.70 5.47
N PRO A 45 -12.64 18.64 4.64
CA PRO A 45 -14.02 19.11 4.69
C PRO A 45 -15.06 18.01 4.46
N VAL A 46 -14.74 17.05 3.60
CA VAL A 46 -15.59 15.90 3.30
C VAL A 46 -14.75 14.63 3.39
N PRO A 47 -14.52 14.07 4.60
CA PRO A 47 -13.76 12.84 4.75
C PRO A 47 -14.54 11.63 4.22
N GLY A 48 -13.85 10.53 3.94
CA GLY A 48 -14.47 9.30 3.44
C GLY A 48 -13.82 8.82 2.15
N TYR A 49 -14.66 8.31 1.25
CA TYR A 49 -14.26 7.82 -0.07
C TYR A 49 -14.74 8.77 -1.15
N HIS A 50 -13.98 8.88 -2.27
CA HIS A 50 -14.36 9.79 -3.35
C HIS A 50 -15.50 9.20 -4.19
N PRO A 51 -16.65 9.90 -4.37
CA PRO A 51 -17.81 9.33 -5.05
C PRO A 51 -17.63 9.15 -6.58
N GLU A 52 -16.68 9.86 -7.19
CA GLU A 52 -16.30 9.71 -8.60
C GLU A 52 -14.98 8.95 -8.74
N GLY A 53 -14.53 8.30 -7.66
CA GLY A 53 -13.32 7.48 -7.62
C GLY A 53 -13.62 5.98 -7.63
N MET A 54 -12.59 5.21 -7.95
CA MET A 54 -12.55 3.78 -7.72
C MET A 54 -11.34 3.46 -6.85
N CYS A 55 -11.53 2.57 -5.87
CA CYS A 55 -10.45 1.93 -5.13
C CYS A 55 -10.41 0.46 -5.54
N GLU A 56 -9.26 -0.02 -5.98
CA GLU A 56 -9.12 -1.36 -6.53
C GLU A 56 -7.99 -2.12 -5.84
N PHE A 57 -8.27 -3.39 -5.50
CA PHE A 57 -7.23 -4.38 -5.26
C PHE A 57 -6.98 -5.12 -6.57
N LYS A 58 -5.75 -5.08 -7.04
CA LYS A 58 -5.27 -5.76 -8.24
C LYS A 58 -4.46 -6.98 -7.82
N ILE A 59 -4.73 -8.12 -8.43
CA ILE A 59 -4.15 -9.40 -8.04
C ILE A 59 -3.64 -10.09 -9.30
N ASP A 60 -2.34 -10.34 -9.32
CA ASP A 60 -1.61 -11.15 -10.28
C ASP A 60 -1.55 -12.58 -9.72
N LEU A 61 -2.09 -13.54 -10.45
CA LEU A 61 -2.19 -14.94 -10.04
C LEU A 61 -1.12 -15.83 -10.69
N ASP A 62 -0.51 -15.41 -11.79
CA ASP A 62 0.46 -16.21 -12.55
C ASP A 62 1.90 -15.67 -12.50
N GLY A 63 2.10 -14.46 -11.95
CA GLY A 63 3.42 -13.88 -11.67
C GLY A 63 4.00 -13.04 -12.82
N ASP A 64 3.17 -12.58 -13.76
CA ASP A 64 3.60 -11.76 -14.89
C ASP A 64 3.52 -10.24 -14.62
N ALA A 65 3.10 -9.87 -13.42
CA ALA A 65 2.88 -8.49 -12.97
C ALA A 65 1.72 -7.77 -13.68
N VAL A 66 0.79 -8.51 -14.28
CA VAL A 66 -0.49 -8.02 -14.81
C VAL A 66 -1.62 -8.60 -13.97
N GLU A 67 -2.65 -7.85 -13.75
CA GLU A 67 -3.78 -8.30 -12.94
C GLU A 67 -4.68 -9.31 -13.66
N ASP A 68 -4.88 -10.49 -13.08
CA ASP A 68 -5.85 -11.50 -13.50
C ASP A 68 -7.19 -11.32 -12.81
N LEU A 69 -7.17 -10.71 -11.61
CA LEU A 69 -8.33 -10.51 -10.77
C LEU A 69 -8.31 -9.10 -10.17
N THR A 70 -9.47 -8.43 -10.18
CA THR A 70 -9.65 -7.11 -9.57
C THR A 70 -10.90 -7.09 -8.70
N TYR A 71 -10.74 -6.64 -7.45
CA TYR A 71 -11.84 -6.25 -6.57
C TYR A 71 -11.97 -4.73 -6.58
N ARG A 72 -13.05 -4.21 -7.18
CA ARG A 72 -13.28 -2.77 -7.41
C ARG A 72 -14.37 -2.25 -6.50
N PHE A 73 -14.05 -1.20 -5.74
CA PHE A 73 -14.97 -0.45 -4.92
C PHE A 73 -15.35 0.88 -5.56
N ASN A 74 -16.65 1.14 -5.63
CA ASN A 74 -17.21 2.46 -5.90
C ASN A 74 -18.07 2.87 -4.71
N PHE A 75 -18.03 4.16 -4.36
CA PHE A 75 -18.78 4.72 -3.25
C PHE A 75 -19.72 5.82 -3.73
N ASP A 76 -20.91 5.92 -3.15
CA ASP A 76 -21.80 7.04 -3.36
C ASP A 76 -21.37 8.26 -2.53
N THR A 77 -22.06 9.38 -2.73
CA THR A 77 -21.93 10.54 -1.85
C THR A 77 -22.40 10.20 -0.44
N ARG A 78 -21.84 10.91 0.56
CA ARG A 78 -22.25 10.74 1.97
C ARG A 78 -23.71 11.15 2.16
N ASP A 79 -24.43 10.36 2.93
CA ASP A 79 -25.78 10.68 3.39
C ASP A 79 -25.77 11.70 4.55
N GLY A 80 -26.96 12.05 5.06
CA GLY A 80 -27.12 12.99 6.17
C GLY A 80 -26.54 12.49 7.52
N GLU A 81 -26.25 11.20 7.64
CA GLU A 81 -25.62 10.56 8.79
C GLU A 81 -24.11 10.36 8.57
N GLY A 82 -23.60 10.80 7.42
CA GLY A 82 -22.18 10.69 7.07
C GLY A 82 -21.75 9.34 6.54
N ARG A 83 -22.67 8.42 6.24
CA ARG A 83 -22.41 7.10 5.66
C ARG A 83 -22.37 7.19 4.14
N GLN A 84 -21.65 6.24 3.52
CA GLN A 84 -21.59 6.07 2.07
C GLN A 84 -22.04 4.65 1.73
N GLN A 85 -22.91 4.51 0.70
CA GLN A 85 -23.16 3.21 0.10
C GLN A 85 -21.95 2.82 -0.75
N PHE A 86 -21.63 1.53 -0.81
CA PHE A 86 -20.62 1.01 -1.70
C PHE A 86 -21.12 -0.14 -2.56
N VAL A 87 -20.47 -0.28 -3.69
CA VAL A 87 -20.62 -1.44 -4.59
C VAL A 87 -19.24 -2.08 -4.70
N LEU A 88 -19.18 -3.40 -4.49
CA LEU A 88 -18.02 -4.22 -4.79
C LEU A 88 -18.27 -5.00 -6.05
N SER A 89 -17.42 -4.80 -7.05
CA SER A 89 -17.41 -5.57 -8.30
C SER A 89 -16.15 -6.43 -8.40
N ARG A 90 -16.33 -7.66 -8.93
CA ARG A 90 -15.24 -8.58 -9.28
C ARG A 90 -15.03 -8.55 -10.79
N LEU A 91 -13.79 -8.43 -11.23
CA LEU A 91 -13.38 -8.47 -12.62
C LEU A 91 -12.29 -9.54 -12.76
N SER A 92 -12.35 -10.38 -13.79
CA SER A 92 -11.35 -11.44 -14.01
C SER A 92 -10.90 -11.50 -15.47
N GLY A 93 -9.73 -12.09 -15.70
CA GLY A 93 -9.08 -12.20 -17.00
C GLY A 93 -8.88 -10.82 -17.63
N ALA A 94 -9.09 -10.66 -18.92
CA ALA A 94 -8.87 -9.40 -19.64
C ALA A 94 -9.68 -8.20 -19.08
N ALA A 95 -10.80 -8.45 -18.37
CA ALA A 95 -11.57 -7.40 -17.74
C ALA A 95 -10.90 -6.84 -16.47
N ALA A 96 -10.02 -7.61 -15.81
CA ALA A 96 -9.33 -7.18 -14.60
C ALA A 96 -8.47 -5.93 -14.83
N ALA A 97 -7.82 -5.82 -16.00
CA ALA A 97 -7.02 -4.68 -16.40
C ALA A 97 -7.82 -3.55 -17.05
N ASP A 98 -9.08 -3.77 -17.41
CA ASP A 98 -9.91 -2.77 -18.07
C ASP A 98 -10.66 -1.90 -17.05
N GLN A 99 -10.21 -0.66 -16.91
CA GLN A 99 -10.85 0.33 -16.01
C GLN A 99 -12.27 0.71 -16.45
N THR A 100 -12.66 0.44 -17.70
CA THR A 100 -14.00 0.74 -18.24
C THR A 100 -14.98 -0.44 -18.12
N ALA A 101 -14.47 -1.65 -17.86
CA ALA A 101 -15.31 -2.81 -17.66
C ALA A 101 -16.16 -2.67 -16.39
N ALA A 102 -17.45 -3.01 -16.49
CA ALA A 102 -18.38 -2.89 -15.35
C ALA A 102 -18.10 -3.89 -14.23
N GLY A 103 -17.61 -5.07 -14.57
CA GLY A 103 -17.41 -6.18 -13.62
C GLY A 103 -18.73 -6.82 -13.16
N LEU A 104 -18.60 -7.93 -12.43
CA LEU A 104 -19.70 -8.60 -11.76
C LEU A 104 -19.88 -7.99 -10.37
N ILE A 105 -21.04 -7.38 -10.11
CA ILE A 105 -21.36 -6.90 -8.75
C ILE A 105 -21.57 -8.11 -7.84
N ILE A 106 -20.70 -8.26 -6.84
CA ILE A 106 -20.75 -9.36 -5.86
C ILE A 106 -21.28 -8.92 -4.50
N ALA A 107 -21.20 -7.63 -4.17
CA ALA A 107 -21.76 -7.10 -2.92
C ALA A 107 -22.20 -5.64 -3.03
N ARG A 108 -23.12 -5.26 -2.15
CA ARG A 108 -23.51 -3.87 -1.84
C ARG A 108 -23.61 -3.72 -0.35
N GLY A 109 -23.26 -2.56 0.18
CA GLY A 109 -23.33 -2.29 1.62
C GLY A 109 -23.17 -0.83 1.94
N ALA A 110 -23.15 -0.51 3.22
CA ALA A 110 -22.87 0.84 3.73
C ALA A 110 -21.62 0.86 4.59
N THR A 111 -20.95 2.00 4.63
CA THR A 111 -19.79 2.20 5.52
C THR A 111 -20.18 2.00 6.97
N GLY A 112 -19.29 1.33 7.74
CA GLY A 112 -19.50 0.95 9.13
C GLY A 112 -20.20 -0.39 9.32
N GLU A 113 -20.71 -1.01 8.25
CA GLU A 113 -21.41 -2.30 8.29
C GLU A 113 -20.50 -3.42 7.74
N THR A 114 -20.62 -4.61 8.33
CA THR A 114 -20.02 -5.83 7.78
C THR A 114 -21.00 -6.49 6.83
N VAL A 115 -20.54 -6.76 5.62
CA VAL A 115 -21.31 -7.49 4.59
C VAL A 115 -20.63 -8.83 4.36
N ALA A 116 -21.42 -9.89 4.17
CA ALA A 116 -20.93 -11.20 3.74
C ALA A 116 -21.70 -11.66 2.49
N THR A 117 -20.98 -12.20 1.52
CA THR A 117 -21.57 -12.81 0.33
C THR A 117 -21.94 -14.29 0.58
N PRO A 118 -22.79 -14.90 -0.25
CA PRO A 118 -23.07 -16.33 -0.16
C PRO A 118 -21.81 -17.22 -0.29
N ASP A 119 -20.82 -16.76 -1.05
CA ASP A 119 -19.54 -17.46 -1.29
C ASP A 119 -18.51 -17.23 -0.18
N GLY A 120 -18.91 -16.55 0.91
CA GLY A 120 -18.11 -16.37 2.11
C GLY A 120 -17.14 -15.17 2.10
N ILE A 121 -17.17 -14.32 1.07
CA ILE A 121 -16.40 -13.07 1.06
C ILE A 121 -16.96 -12.12 2.11
N ARG A 122 -16.10 -11.61 2.99
CA ARG A 122 -16.49 -10.63 4.02
C ARG A 122 -15.94 -9.26 3.67
N ILE A 123 -16.76 -8.24 3.80
CA ILE A 123 -16.44 -6.87 3.40
C ILE A 123 -16.76 -5.91 4.54
N TRP A 124 -15.86 -4.95 4.78
CA TRP A 124 -16.11 -3.82 5.64
C TRP A 124 -15.41 -2.58 5.05
N ALA A 125 -16.09 -1.44 5.09
CA ALA A 125 -15.49 -0.15 4.78
C ALA A 125 -15.91 0.88 5.82
N GLY A 126 -14.98 1.72 6.27
CA GLY A 126 -15.32 2.71 7.29
C GLY A 126 -14.12 3.43 7.87
N LYS A 127 -14.38 4.36 8.79
CA LYS A 127 -13.35 5.07 9.52
C LYS A 127 -12.68 4.15 10.54
N ALA A 128 -11.37 4.10 10.53
CA ALA A 128 -10.56 3.27 11.43
C ALA A 128 -9.38 4.08 11.99
N GLY A 129 -8.81 3.61 13.08
CA GLY A 129 -7.53 4.11 13.55
C GLY A 129 -6.38 3.56 12.71
N ASP A 130 -5.35 4.38 12.48
CA ASP A 130 -4.18 3.95 11.70
C ASP A 130 -3.33 2.95 12.49
N PRO A 131 -3.08 1.73 11.97
CA PRO A 131 -2.24 0.72 12.61
C PRO A 131 -0.75 0.89 12.32
N PHE A 132 -0.36 1.82 11.46
CA PHE A 132 1.01 2.04 11.05
C PHE A 132 1.78 2.89 12.06
N TRP A 133 3.11 2.80 12.01
CA TRP A 133 4.00 3.67 12.80
C TRP A 133 5.22 4.07 12.00
N ILE A 134 5.66 5.31 12.19
CA ILE A 134 6.94 5.80 11.68
C ILE A 134 7.48 6.91 12.59
N GLU A 135 8.79 6.97 12.71
CA GLU A 135 9.48 8.04 13.40
C GLU A 135 9.83 9.14 12.39
N PRO A 136 9.34 10.38 12.57
CA PRO A 136 9.46 11.42 11.53
C PRO A 136 10.89 11.89 11.27
N ASP A 137 11.75 11.98 12.27
CA ASP A 137 13.11 12.48 12.10
C ASP A 137 13.99 11.48 11.34
N VAL A 138 13.81 10.16 11.61
CA VAL A 138 14.47 9.10 10.84
C VAL A 138 13.96 9.06 9.40
N LEU A 139 12.64 9.15 9.20
CA LEU A 139 12.04 9.22 7.88
C LEU A 139 12.66 10.37 7.05
N HIS A 140 12.74 11.56 7.65
CA HIS A 140 13.25 12.74 6.99
C HIS A 140 14.75 12.61 6.63
N ALA A 141 15.56 12.11 7.56
CA ALA A 141 16.98 11.86 7.31
C ALA A 141 17.21 10.83 6.19
N VAL A 142 16.42 9.75 6.17
CA VAL A 142 16.48 8.75 5.11
C VAL A 142 16.09 9.36 3.76
N GLY A 143 14.97 10.08 3.69
CA GLY A 143 14.52 10.70 2.44
C GLY A 143 15.56 11.65 1.85
N HIS A 144 16.19 12.51 2.66
CA HIS A 144 17.28 13.38 2.20
C HIS A 144 18.50 12.61 1.72
N ALA A 145 18.92 11.57 2.44
CA ALA A 145 20.06 10.78 2.04
C ALA A 145 19.86 10.15 0.65
N PHE A 146 18.66 9.62 0.36
CA PHE A 146 18.35 9.03 -0.95
C PHE A 146 18.16 10.07 -2.05
N GLN A 147 17.66 11.26 -1.72
CA GLN A 147 17.60 12.38 -2.66
C GLN A 147 19.00 12.87 -3.07
N ASP A 148 19.88 13.04 -2.09
CA ASP A 148 21.16 13.74 -2.28
C ASP A 148 22.32 12.76 -2.54
N GLY A 149 22.10 11.44 -2.42
CA GLY A 149 23.14 10.41 -2.54
C GLY A 149 24.20 10.50 -1.43
N THR A 150 23.78 10.83 -0.20
CA THR A 150 24.66 10.97 0.98
C THR A 150 24.44 9.85 1.98
N ALA A 151 25.32 9.74 2.98
CA ALA A 151 25.07 8.87 4.12
C ALA A 151 23.86 9.36 4.92
N ILE A 152 23.10 8.42 5.52
CA ILE A 152 22.00 8.75 6.42
C ILE A 152 22.59 9.34 7.70
N ASP A 153 22.30 10.61 7.99
CA ASP A 153 22.79 11.29 9.20
C ASP A 153 21.73 11.28 10.30
N LEU A 154 21.94 10.45 11.31
CA LEU A 154 21.13 10.37 12.53
C LEU A 154 21.88 10.92 13.76
N SER A 155 22.96 11.66 13.58
CA SER A 155 23.80 12.15 14.68
C SER A 155 23.07 13.08 15.66
N ALA A 156 22.07 13.83 15.19
CA ALA A 156 21.23 14.71 16.01
C ALA A 156 20.00 14.00 16.58
N TRP A 157 19.69 12.77 16.18
CA TRP A 157 18.52 12.04 16.60
C TRP A 157 18.76 11.26 17.90
N ASP A 158 17.82 11.34 18.84
CA ASP A 158 17.84 10.62 20.11
C ASP A 158 16.73 9.53 20.14
N PRO A 159 17.09 8.23 20.07
CA PRO A 159 16.09 7.14 20.05
C PRO A 159 15.21 7.10 21.30
N LYS A 160 15.63 7.73 22.41
CA LYS A 160 14.80 7.83 23.61
C LYS A 160 13.63 8.81 23.46
N LYS A 161 13.70 9.68 22.47
CA LYS A 161 12.65 10.65 22.13
C LYS A 161 11.84 10.23 20.91
N ALA A 162 12.14 9.06 20.35
CA ALA A 162 11.42 8.52 19.19
C ALA A 162 9.92 8.43 19.45
N ARG A 163 9.12 8.85 18.49
CA ARG A 163 7.67 8.93 18.59
C ARG A 163 7.01 8.39 17.31
N ASN A 164 5.82 7.89 17.44
CA ASN A 164 5.02 7.54 16.28
C ASN A 164 4.33 8.79 15.71
N LEU A 165 4.62 9.13 14.46
CA LEU A 165 3.98 10.25 13.75
C LEU A 165 2.46 10.06 13.63
N PHE A 166 2.01 8.80 13.53
CA PHE A 166 0.60 8.45 13.28
C PHE A 166 -0.19 8.13 14.56
N ALA A 167 0.41 8.32 15.73
CA ALA A 167 -0.30 8.10 16.99
C ALA A 167 -1.53 9.02 17.10
N GLY A 168 -2.72 8.42 17.24
CA GLY A 168 -4.00 9.14 17.33
C GLY A 168 -4.61 9.53 16.00
N HIS A 169 -3.95 9.25 14.87
CA HIS A 169 -4.51 9.49 13.55
C HIS A 169 -5.53 8.42 13.14
N THR A 170 -6.39 8.79 12.19
CA THR A 170 -7.43 7.93 11.61
C THR A 170 -7.32 7.89 10.10
N VAL A 171 -7.85 6.83 9.52
CA VAL A 171 -7.94 6.56 8.09
C VAL A 171 -9.37 6.13 7.74
N HIS A 172 -9.66 6.03 6.46
CA HIS A 172 -10.80 5.26 5.96
C HIS A 172 -10.27 3.98 5.34
N SER A 173 -10.62 2.84 5.95
CA SER A 173 -10.14 1.53 5.53
C SER A 173 -11.18 0.81 4.68
N ILE A 174 -10.72 0.08 3.66
CA ILE A 174 -11.49 -0.92 2.93
C ILE A 174 -10.88 -2.27 3.26
N VAL A 175 -11.69 -3.18 3.77
CA VAL A 175 -11.29 -4.53 4.19
C VAL A 175 -12.07 -5.55 3.42
N VAL A 176 -11.39 -6.46 2.73
CA VAL A 176 -11.99 -7.61 2.05
C VAL A 176 -11.27 -8.86 2.50
N GLU A 177 -12.01 -9.84 2.97
CA GLU A 177 -11.50 -11.18 3.22
C GLU A 177 -12.15 -12.16 2.24
N VAL A 178 -11.34 -12.86 1.47
CA VAL A 178 -11.76 -13.79 0.42
C VAL A 178 -11.34 -15.19 0.82
N PRO A 179 -12.26 -16.19 0.83
CA PRO A 179 -11.86 -17.59 1.00
C PRO A 179 -10.79 -17.99 -0.02
N ASP A 180 -9.79 -18.75 0.40
CA ASP A 180 -8.65 -19.06 -0.45
C ASP A 180 -9.05 -19.81 -1.73
N ASP A 181 -10.02 -20.74 -1.63
CA ASP A 181 -10.54 -21.48 -2.78
C ASP A 181 -11.26 -20.57 -3.79
N GLU A 182 -11.96 -19.54 -3.30
CA GLU A 182 -12.65 -18.54 -4.14
C GLU A 182 -11.64 -17.59 -4.80
N LEU A 183 -10.58 -17.21 -4.05
CA LEU A 183 -9.51 -16.36 -4.56
C LEU A 183 -8.75 -17.03 -5.72
N LEU A 184 -8.51 -18.33 -5.60
CA LEU A 184 -7.73 -19.12 -6.55
C LEU A 184 -8.58 -19.76 -7.66
N ALA A 185 -9.90 -19.60 -7.63
CA ALA A 185 -10.83 -20.27 -8.57
C ALA A 185 -10.58 -19.89 -10.04
N ASP A 186 -10.13 -18.67 -10.31
CA ASP A 186 -9.86 -18.15 -11.66
C ASP A 186 -8.40 -18.25 -12.07
N ALA A 187 -7.53 -18.84 -11.25
CA ALA A 187 -6.12 -18.95 -11.59
C ALA A 187 -5.90 -20.00 -12.68
N PRO A 188 -5.59 -19.59 -13.93
CA PRO A 188 -5.44 -20.53 -15.05
C PRO A 188 -4.18 -21.41 -14.90
N ASP A 189 -3.11 -20.82 -14.40
CA ASP A 189 -1.83 -21.48 -14.10
C ASP A 189 -1.25 -20.80 -12.87
N LEU A 190 -1.57 -21.32 -11.68
CA LEU A 190 -1.03 -20.80 -10.43
C LEU A 190 0.49 -20.73 -10.45
N ALA A 191 1.03 -19.59 -10.08
CA ALA A 191 2.44 -19.50 -9.72
C ALA A 191 2.80 -20.57 -8.67
N GLU A 192 4.05 -21.02 -8.66
CA GLU A 192 4.51 -22.02 -7.69
C GLU A 192 4.05 -21.65 -6.27
N ASN A 193 3.50 -22.61 -5.52
CA ASN A 193 3.05 -22.46 -4.13
C ASN A 193 1.86 -21.51 -3.90
N ASN A 194 0.95 -21.31 -4.86
CA ASN A 194 -0.18 -20.38 -4.72
C ASN A 194 0.25 -18.93 -4.39
N ARG A 195 1.38 -18.53 -4.92
CA ARG A 195 1.92 -17.19 -4.70
C ARG A 195 1.24 -16.19 -5.63
N ILE A 196 0.69 -15.15 -5.06
CA ILE A 196 0.04 -14.04 -5.76
C ILE A 196 0.85 -12.75 -5.62
N GLY A 197 0.68 -11.85 -6.57
CA GLY A 197 1.15 -10.47 -6.49
C GLY A 197 -0.02 -9.53 -6.22
N VAL A 198 0.11 -8.58 -5.29
CA VAL A 198 -0.99 -7.68 -4.93
C VAL A 198 -0.55 -6.22 -4.95
N TRP A 199 -1.33 -5.38 -5.58
CA TRP A 199 -1.20 -3.92 -5.45
C TRP A 199 -2.59 -3.28 -5.39
N ALA A 200 -2.62 -2.01 -5.01
CA ALA A 200 -3.86 -1.25 -4.96
C ALA A 200 -3.74 0.03 -5.79
N VAL A 201 -4.85 0.45 -6.38
CA VAL A 201 -4.94 1.62 -7.24
C VAL A 201 -6.16 2.45 -6.85
N ALA A 202 -5.98 3.77 -6.79
CA ALA A 202 -7.07 4.73 -6.78
C ALA A 202 -7.13 5.48 -8.12
N THR A 203 -8.30 5.57 -8.71
CA THR A 203 -8.53 6.27 -9.97
C THR A 203 -9.66 7.28 -9.82
N LEU A 204 -9.65 8.31 -10.65
CA LEU A 204 -10.69 9.34 -10.70
C LEU A 204 -11.31 9.39 -12.10
N ALA A 205 -12.63 9.51 -12.17
CA ALA A 205 -13.33 9.78 -13.42
C ALA A 205 -12.90 11.14 -14.00
N THR A 206 -12.82 11.24 -15.32
CA THR A 206 -12.47 12.48 -16.01
C THR A 206 -13.65 13.06 -16.77
N ASP A 207 -13.74 14.40 -16.85
CA ASP A 207 -14.79 15.10 -17.61
C ASP A 207 -14.80 14.73 -19.12
N ALA A 208 -13.65 14.31 -19.63
CA ALA A 208 -13.51 13.86 -21.03
C ALA A 208 -13.99 12.40 -21.23
N GLY A 209 -14.41 11.74 -20.15
CA GLY A 209 -14.69 10.29 -20.11
C GLY A 209 -13.43 9.47 -19.84
N GLY A 210 -13.64 8.28 -19.25
CA GLY A 210 -12.56 7.40 -18.82
C GLY A 210 -12.04 7.70 -17.41
N TRP A 211 -10.93 7.07 -17.04
CA TRP A 211 -10.37 7.06 -15.70
C TRP A 211 -8.91 7.52 -15.70
N ARG A 212 -8.52 8.29 -14.71
CA ARG A 212 -7.16 8.73 -14.49
C ARG A 212 -6.61 8.05 -13.25
N PRO A 213 -5.50 7.30 -13.33
CA PRO A 213 -4.80 6.81 -12.14
C PRO A 213 -4.29 8.00 -11.31
N ILE A 214 -4.58 7.96 -10.01
CA ILE A 214 -4.20 9.01 -9.04
C ILE A 214 -3.12 8.50 -8.11
N ASN A 215 -3.26 7.26 -7.62
CA ASN A 215 -2.38 6.71 -6.63
C ASN A 215 -2.27 5.19 -6.76
N ARG A 216 -1.08 4.64 -6.49
CA ARG A 216 -0.80 3.20 -6.56
C ARG A 216 0.17 2.78 -5.47
N ILE A 217 -0.12 1.68 -4.79
CA ILE A 217 0.75 1.07 -3.79
C ILE A 217 0.86 -0.45 -4.00
N GLY A 218 2.07 -0.97 -3.89
CA GLY A 218 2.37 -2.39 -3.74
C GLY A 218 3.22 -2.62 -2.49
N LEU A 219 4.55 -2.59 -2.63
CA LEU A 219 5.46 -2.62 -1.49
C LEU A 219 5.37 -1.33 -0.66
N PRO A 220 5.41 -1.42 0.67
CA PRO A 220 5.48 -0.25 1.52
C PRO A 220 6.83 0.47 1.35
N MET A 221 6.87 1.76 1.64
CA MET A 221 8.07 2.60 1.73
C MET A 221 8.79 2.93 0.41
N ILE A 222 8.30 2.50 -0.75
CA ILE A 222 8.90 2.87 -2.05
C ILE A 222 8.87 4.39 -2.25
N HIS A 223 7.71 5.00 -2.06
CA HIS A 223 7.57 6.45 -2.20
C HIS A 223 8.37 7.24 -1.16
N PRO A 224 8.33 6.92 0.14
CA PRO A 224 9.16 7.59 1.14
C PRO A 224 10.66 7.51 0.88
N LEU A 225 11.13 6.42 0.27
CA LEU A 225 12.55 6.27 -0.08
C LEU A 225 12.94 7.11 -1.28
N PHE A 226 12.13 7.13 -2.35
CA PHE A 226 12.60 7.59 -3.65
C PHE A 226 11.86 8.80 -4.21
N THR A 227 10.68 9.13 -3.68
CA THR A 227 9.86 10.20 -4.25
C THR A 227 9.49 11.30 -3.26
N GLN A 228 9.83 11.18 -1.98
CA GLN A 228 9.48 12.15 -0.92
C GLN A 228 9.87 13.59 -1.29
N PHE A 229 10.98 13.75 -2.00
CA PHE A 229 11.47 15.04 -2.50
C PHE A 229 11.54 15.12 -4.03
N ASN A 230 10.95 14.14 -4.72
CA ASN A 230 10.84 14.07 -6.18
C ASN A 230 9.38 13.82 -6.59
N GLU A 231 8.58 14.86 -6.50
CA GLU A 231 7.12 14.79 -6.73
C GLU A 231 6.76 14.31 -8.14
N ASP A 232 7.52 14.72 -9.17
CA ASP A 232 7.30 14.25 -10.55
C ASP A 232 7.51 12.75 -10.70
N LEU A 233 8.47 12.18 -9.98
CA LEU A 233 8.67 10.73 -9.96
C LEU A 233 7.53 10.05 -9.20
N GLY A 234 7.05 10.63 -8.11
CA GLY A 234 5.90 10.16 -7.36
C GLY A 234 4.64 10.07 -8.22
N ASP A 235 4.30 11.14 -8.94
CA ASP A 235 3.14 11.16 -9.85
C ASP A 235 3.27 10.13 -10.98
N ARG A 236 4.48 9.95 -11.54
CA ARG A 236 4.71 8.92 -12.58
C ARG A 236 4.60 7.50 -12.06
N LEU A 237 5.12 7.22 -10.85
CA LEU A 237 4.96 5.90 -10.21
C LEU A 237 3.50 5.60 -9.93
N ASN A 238 2.75 6.59 -9.42
CA ASN A 238 1.32 6.47 -9.14
C ASN A 238 0.48 6.21 -10.40
N ALA A 239 0.84 6.83 -11.51
CA ALA A 239 0.12 6.68 -12.78
C ALA A 239 0.58 5.45 -13.60
N GLY A 240 1.69 4.81 -13.20
CA GLY A 240 2.29 3.69 -13.93
C GLY A 240 1.65 2.34 -13.61
N HIS A 241 2.00 1.32 -14.43
CA HIS A 241 1.64 -0.07 -14.20
C HIS A 241 2.85 -0.86 -13.68
N PRO A 242 2.69 -1.81 -12.72
CA PRO A 242 3.81 -2.55 -12.13
C PRO A 242 4.70 -3.26 -13.15
N ALA A 243 4.13 -3.85 -14.20
CA ALA A 243 4.88 -4.54 -15.24
C ALA A 243 5.96 -3.68 -15.91
N ASP A 244 5.78 -2.36 -15.92
CA ASP A 244 6.74 -1.41 -16.49
C ASP A 244 7.77 -0.86 -15.49
N ASP A 245 7.57 -1.08 -14.20
CA ASP A 245 8.30 -0.37 -13.14
C ASP A 245 9.82 -0.49 -13.25
N PHE A 246 10.33 -1.71 -13.40
CA PHE A 246 11.78 -1.89 -13.47
C PHE A 246 12.38 -1.23 -14.72
N ALA A 247 11.72 -1.37 -15.86
CA ALA A 247 12.19 -0.76 -17.13
C ALA A 247 12.21 0.77 -17.06
N ARG A 248 11.25 1.37 -16.35
CA ARG A 248 11.11 2.83 -16.24
C ARG A 248 11.94 3.43 -15.10
N TYR A 249 12.04 2.75 -13.97
CA TYR A 249 12.53 3.33 -12.71
C TYR A 249 13.73 2.59 -12.11
N GLY A 250 14.00 1.34 -12.51
CA GLY A 250 15.03 0.50 -11.92
C GLY A 250 16.41 1.14 -11.93
N ALA A 251 16.81 1.76 -13.04
CA ALA A 251 18.11 2.45 -13.14
C ALA A 251 18.21 3.67 -12.21
N ALA A 252 17.14 4.47 -12.10
CA ALA A 252 17.13 5.66 -11.23
C ALA A 252 17.15 5.27 -9.75
N VAL A 253 16.36 4.28 -9.35
CA VAL A 253 16.32 3.75 -7.98
C VAL A 253 17.63 3.06 -7.62
N GLY A 254 18.18 2.23 -8.53
CA GLY A 254 19.48 1.60 -8.33
C GLY A 254 20.60 2.63 -8.11
N LYS A 255 20.60 3.72 -8.89
CA LYS A 255 21.57 4.82 -8.72
C LYS A 255 21.40 5.55 -7.38
N ALA A 256 20.17 5.80 -6.93
CA ALA A 256 19.92 6.43 -5.62
C ALA A 256 20.44 5.56 -4.47
N ILE A 257 20.16 4.24 -4.52
CA ILE A 257 20.69 3.27 -3.57
C ILE A 257 22.22 3.24 -3.61
N ALA A 258 22.83 3.13 -4.79
CA ALA A 258 24.28 3.12 -4.97
C ALA A 258 24.94 4.36 -4.36
N GLY A 259 24.33 5.54 -4.51
CA GLY A 259 24.81 6.79 -3.90
C GLY A 259 24.89 6.69 -2.37
N VAL A 260 23.80 6.25 -1.72
CA VAL A 260 23.73 6.14 -0.25
C VAL A 260 24.72 5.10 0.29
N VAL A 261 24.79 3.91 -0.31
CA VAL A 261 25.67 2.84 0.16
C VAL A 261 27.15 3.15 -0.11
N ALA A 262 27.47 3.88 -1.19
CA ALA A 262 28.82 4.39 -1.46
C ALA A 262 29.23 5.45 -0.42
N ALA A 263 28.37 6.42 -0.17
CA ALA A 263 28.62 7.48 0.82
C ALA A 263 28.76 6.92 2.25
N SER A 264 28.06 5.84 2.54
CA SER A 264 28.08 5.15 3.85
C SER A 264 29.21 4.11 3.96
N GLY A 265 29.83 3.71 2.84
CA GLY A 265 30.82 2.63 2.81
C GLY A 265 30.26 1.26 3.20
N THR A 266 28.98 1.00 2.92
CA THR A 266 28.24 -0.21 3.34
C THR A 266 28.21 -1.31 2.28
N ALA A 267 28.70 -1.07 1.08
CA ALA A 267 28.85 -2.07 0.01
C ALA A 267 30.23 -1.96 -0.63
N GLU A 268 30.85 -3.11 -1.00
CA GLU A 268 32.11 -3.15 -1.76
C GLU A 268 31.90 -2.67 -3.20
N ASP A 269 30.77 -3.07 -3.80
CA ASP A 269 30.31 -2.62 -5.12
C ASP A 269 28.94 -1.97 -5.00
N PRO A 270 28.88 -0.64 -4.80
CA PRO A 270 27.64 0.10 -4.62
C PRO A 270 26.70 0.03 -5.83
N GLU A 271 27.24 0.00 -7.06
CA GLU A 271 26.42 -0.04 -8.27
C GLU A 271 25.73 -1.39 -8.43
N SER A 272 26.47 -2.50 -8.26
CA SER A 272 25.90 -3.84 -8.26
C SER A 272 24.83 -4.00 -7.17
N TYR A 273 25.13 -3.53 -5.96
CA TYR A 273 24.16 -3.58 -4.85
C TYR A 273 22.91 -2.77 -5.17
N GLY A 274 23.06 -1.56 -5.70
CA GLY A 274 21.95 -0.69 -6.04
C GLY A 274 20.99 -1.33 -7.05
N ILE A 275 21.52 -1.95 -8.11
CA ILE A 275 20.70 -2.60 -9.12
C ILE A 275 20.04 -3.88 -8.58
N GLU A 276 20.71 -4.66 -7.74
CA GLU A 276 20.14 -5.85 -7.09
C GLU A 276 18.95 -5.49 -6.22
N ILE A 277 19.06 -4.44 -5.40
CA ILE A 277 17.95 -3.98 -4.57
C ILE A 277 16.82 -3.38 -5.40
N ALA A 278 17.14 -2.66 -6.49
CA ALA A 278 16.11 -2.17 -7.41
C ALA A 278 15.31 -3.33 -8.06
N HIS A 279 15.96 -4.44 -8.42
CA HIS A 279 15.28 -5.67 -8.88
C HIS A 279 14.41 -6.30 -7.80
N ARG A 280 14.79 -6.14 -6.53
CA ARG A 280 13.99 -6.63 -5.41
C ARG A 280 12.76 -5.75 -5.13
N PHE A 281 12.85 -4.45 -5.41
CA PHE A 281 11.78 -3.49 -5.17
C PHE A 281 10.78 -3.36 -6.33
N PHE A 282 11.18 -3.78 -7.52
CA PHE A 282 10.34 -3.73 -8.71
C PHE A 282 10.19 -5.11 -9.37
N PRO A 283 8.99 -5.44 -9.88
CA PRO A 283 7.78 -4.61 -9.89
C PRO A 283 7.29 -4.27 -8.47
N ASN A 284 6.71 -3.06 -8.29
CA ASN A 284 6.19 -2.61 -7.01
C ASN A 284 4.85 -3.32 -6.70
N ILE A 285 4.98 -4.57 -6.27
CA ILE A 285 3.91 -5.52 -5.97
C ILE A 285 4.21 -6.20 -4.64
N LEU A 286 3.23 -6.36 -3.78
CA LEU A 286 3.34 -7.09 -2.52
C LEU A 286 3.08 -8.58 -2.78
N PRO A 287 4.10 -9.45 -2.72
CA PRO A 287 3.92 -10.88 -2.92
C PRO A 287 3.30 -11.54 -1.70
N TYR A 288 2.44 -12.53 -1.91
CA TYR A 288 1.84 -13.31 -0.83
C TYR A 288 1.58 -14.75 -1.25
N GLU A 289 1.93 -15.72 -0.40
CA GLU A 289 1.60 -17.12 -0.55
C GLU A 289 0.29 -17.40 0.18
N VAL A 290 -0.78 -17.64 -0.59
CA VAL A 290 -2.15 -17.83 -0.10
C VAL A 290 -2.21 -18.97 0.91
N GLY A 291 -2.93 -18.74 2.00
CA GLY A 291 -3.10 -19.71 3.08
C GLY A 291 -2.00 -19.69 4.15
N THR A 292 -0.95 -18.87 4.00
CA THR A 292 0.18 -18.82 4.93
C THR A 292 0.15 -17.55 5.82
N PRO A 293 0.83 -17.54 6.97
CA PRO A 293 1.00 -16.33 7.75
C PRO A 293 1.80 -15.26 7.00
N ALA A 294 1.36 -14.00 7.09
CA ALA A 294 2.13 -12.90 6.54
C ALA A 294 3.45 -12.69 7.32
N ILE A 295 4.52 -12.40 6.57
CA ILE A 295 5.84 -12.07 7.10
C ILE A 295 6.45 -10.97 6.22
N PHE A 296 6.76 -9.83 6.81
CA PHE A 296 7.51 -8.77 6.15
C PHE A 296 8.87 -8.59 6.81
N GLY A 297 9.93 -9.17 6.22
CA GLY A 297 11.24 -9.26 6.85
C GLY A 297 12.42 -9.04 5.89
N PHE A 298 13.63 -9.01 6.44
CA PHE A 298 14.86 -8.78 5.67
C PHE A 298 15.14 -9.88 4.63
N ALA A 299 14.83 -11.12 4.95
CA ALA A 299 15.07 -12.25 4.05
C ALA A 299 14.10 -12.31 2.87
N GLY A 300 12.88 -11.79 3.05
CA GLY A 300 11.84 -11.83 2.03
C GLY A 300 10.53 -11.27 2.55
N TRP A 301 9.59 -11.14 1.62
CA TRP A 301 8.24 -10.66 1.88
C TRP A 301 7.23 -11.72 1.48
N ASN A 302 6.28 -11.93 2.35
CA ASN A 302 5.14 -12.81 2.18
C ASN A 302 3.93 -12.12 2.79
N GLY A 303 3.31 -11.19 2.05
CA GLY A 303 2.29 -10.32 2.57
C GLY A 303 2.83 -9.28 3.56
N ARG A 304 1.90 -8.59 4.21
CA ARG A 304 2.14 -7.59 5.25
C ARG A 304 0.95 -7.58 6.20
N ALA A 305 1.20 -7.85 7.47
CA ALA A 305 0.20 -7.68 8.52
C ALA A 305 0.16 -6.22 9.02
N LEU A 306 -0.93 -5.85 9.70
CA LEU A 306 -1.20 -4.47 10.14
C LEU A 306 -0.11 -3.86 11.03
N THR A 307 0.68 -4.67 11.72
CA THR A 307 1.73 -4.22 12.63
C THR A 307 3.12 -4.73 12.27
N ASP A 308 3.36 -5.06 11.00
CA ASP A 308 4.69 -5.43 10.52
C ASP A 308 5.61 -4.21 10.44
N ASN A 309 6.89 -4.43 10.75
CA ASN A 309 7.88 -3.36 10.78
C ASN A 309 8.47 -3.12 9.37
N ALA A 310 7.65 -2.60 8.47
CA ALA A 310 8.07 -2.30 7.11
C ALA A 310 9.17 -1.22 7.02
N PRO A 311 9.14 -0.11 7.79
CA PRO A 311 10.15 0.93 7.66
C PRO A 311 11.57 0.47 7.98
N ASP A 312 11.79 -0.19 9.13
CA ASP A 312 13.13 -0.68 9.49
C ASP A 312 13.67 -1.64 8.42
N VAL A 313 12.80 -2.52 7.87
CA VAL A 313 13.18 -3.48 6.84
C VAL A 313 13.57 -2.78 5.55
N MET A 314 12.71 -1.91 5.03
CA MET A 314 12.93 -1.26 3.72
C MET A 314 14.08 -0.28 3.76
N PHE A 315 14.19 0.53 4.82
CA PHE A 315 15.30 1.47 5.00
C PHE A 315 16.64 0.76 5.14
N SER A 316 16.70 -0.31 5.94
CA SER A 316 17.93 -1.06 6.12
C SER A 316 18.37 -1.79 4.87
N LEU A 317 17.44 -2.37 4.09
CA LEU A 317 17.76 -2.97 2.80
C LEU A 317 18.29 -1.93 1.81
N ALA A 318 17.63 -0.78 1.72
CA ALA A 318 18.07 0.27 0.81
C ALA A 318 19.43 0.87 1.19
N ALA A 319 19.75 0.96 2.49
CA ALA A 319 21.01 1.51 2.99
C ALA A 319 22.15 0.47 3.14
N ASN A 320 21.87 -0.82 2.97
CA ASN A 320 22.75 -1.93 3.32
C ASN A 320 23.36 -1.80 4.74
N ALA A 321 22.57 -1.27 5.66
CA ALA A 321 22.97 -1.03 7.04
C ALA A 321 21.73 -0.99 7.95
N PRO A 322 21.86 -1.33 9.25
CA PRO A 322 20.73 -1.23 10.16
C PRO A 322 20.24 0.22 10.30
N VAL A 323 19.03 0.50 9.85
CA VAL A 323 18.29 1.74 10.10
C VAL A 323 17.09 1.40 10.97
N ARG A 324 17.01 2.01 12.15
CA ARG A 324 15.97 1.70 13.14
C ARG A 324 15.21 2.96 13.54
N LEU A 325 13.90 2.84 13.61
CA LEU A 325 13.03 3.94 14.03
C LEU A 325 13.04 4.20 15.55
N GLY A 326 13.62 3.31 16.35
CA GLY A 326 13.57 3.42 17.83
C GLY A 326 12.20 3.15 18.44
N ILE A 327 11.19 2.89 17.63
CA ILE A 327 9.80 2.54 18.00
C ILE A 327 9.38 1.23 17.32
N GLY A 328 8.21 0.72 17.67
CA GLY A 328 7.66 -0.50 17.08
C GLY A 328 6.15 -0.58 17.28
N LYS A 329 5.55 -1.75 17.08
CA LYS A 329 4.10 -2.00 17.20
C LYS A 329 3.48 -1.53 18.51
N GLY A 330 4.27 -1.41 19.58
CA GLY A 330 3.81 -0.87 20.87
C GLY A 330 3.46 0.62 20.84
N SER A 331 3.94 1.38 19.83
CA SER A 331 3.66 2.79 19.63
C SER A 331 2.33 3.07 18.91
N VAL A 332 1.68 2.02 18.39
CA VAL A 332 0.37 2.12 17.73
C VAL A 332 -0.70 2.37 18.77
N THR A 333 -1.49 3.41 18.60
CA THR A 333 -2.60 3.77 19.49
C THR A 333 -3.88 3.03 19.13
N ALA A 334 -4.17 2.86 17.86
CA ALA A 334 -5.32 2.11 17.32
C ALA A 334 -4.93 0.64 17.09
N LYS A 335 -5.03 -0.18 18.16
CA LYS A 335 -4.53 -1.56 18.11
C LYS A 335 -5.42 -2.45 17.25
N PRO A 336 -4.87 -3.11 16.21
CA PRO A 336 -5.58 -4.10 15.43
C PRO A 336 -6.11 -5.26 16.29
N THR A 337 -7.19 -5.86 15.84
CA THR A 337 -7.82 -7.03 16.46
C THR A 337 -7.49 -8.31 15.69
N ARG A 338 -7.87 -9.46 16.25
CA ARG A 338 -7.79 -10.75 15.55
C ARG A 338 -9.09 -11.16 14.89
N ILE A 339 -10.13 -10.34 15.04
CA ILE A 339 -11.48 -10.58 14.54
C ILE A 339 -11.74 -9.58 13.42
N PHE A 340 -12.38 -10.05 12.34
CA PHE A 340 -12.80 -9.19 11.24
C PHE A 340 -13.60 -7.97 11.76
N PRO A 341 -13.32 -6.74 11.31
CA PRO A 341 -12.48 -6.34 10.16
C PRO A 341 -10.99 -6.11 10.46
N TYR A 342 -10.46 -6.61 11.56
CA TYR A 342 -9.06 -6.56 11.99
C TYR A 342 -8.53 -5.17 12.37
N VAL A 343 -8.94 -4.12 11.67
CA VAL A 343 -8.66 -2.73 12.02
C VAL A 343 -9.43 -2.32 13.27
N ALA A 344 -8.99 -1.29 13.97
CA ALA A 344 -9.74 -0.69 15.07
C ALA A 344 -10.70 0.36 14.52
N PRO A 345 -12.02 0.09 14.41
CA PRO A 345 -12.98 1.10 13.97
C PRO A 345 -12.89 2.35 14.84
N ALA A 346 -13.00 3.52 14.24
CA ALA A 346 -12.98 4.82 14.90
C ALA A 346 -14.33 5.55 14.70
N GLU A 347 -14.78 6.23 15.76
CA GLU A 347 -16.00 7.04 15.73
C GLU A 347 -15.84 8.33 14.90
#